data_17552d616e05a482068bb9790555332a
#
_entry.id   17552d616e05a482068bb9790555332a
#
_cell.length_a   1.000
_cell.length_b   1.000
_cell.length_c   1.000
_cell.angle_alpha   90.00
_cell.angle_beta   90.00
_cell.angle_gamma   90.00
#
_symmetry.space_group_name_H-M   'P 1'
#
loop_
_entity.id
_entity.type
_entity.pdbx_description
1 polymer ?
#
loop_
_entity_poly.entity_id
_entity_poly.type
_entity_poly.pdbx_seq_one_letter_code
_entity_poly.pdbx_strand_id
1 'polypeptide(L)'
;MSRPPLSTHARRMSSYRHAAFTLVELVIVIAIAGTISVMVGAVMSRPLQGFADLSRRAELVDLASGALNRMVRDIRMAVPNSVRVTSTTSTEQLELLRSPVSGRYRANLNDDARSDPPVCNASPCAIQVLSPLSEQESNQIAGMNWMVIYNIGGVGAGNDIWPPLDMDNTSSVITPKATFGYAGGDLTLTGAAIAGFGFRYASPQRRFYLADAVVGYRCANGRIVREEFTTLSAAAYDYSDAALLVDSVRSCTFRYQPGNARRGGLVTIELVLEQAGERISLLQQVHVDNAP
;
A
#
# COMPACT_ATOMS: atom_id res chain seq x y z
N MET A 1 35.89 54.84 82.55
CA MET A 1 35.11 54.15 81.48
C MET A 1 35.30 54.97 80.22
N SER A 2 36.30 54.59 79.39
CA SER A 2 36.70 55.33 78.19
C SER A 2 36.25 54.58 76.98
N ARG A 3 35.53 55.23 76.09
CA ARG A 3 35.15 54.71 74.77
C ARG A 3 36.30 54.92 73.79
N PRO A 4 36.65 53.92 72.94
CA PRO A 4 37.61 54.07 71.85
C PRO A 4 36.98 54.77 70.65
N PRO A 5 37.79 55.43 69.79
CA PRO A 5 37.29 56.14 68.60
C PRO A 5 37.04 55.23 67.43
N LEU A 6 35.98 55.51 66.66
CA LEU A 6 35.63 54.91 65.41
C LEU A 6 36.61 55.28 64.27
N SER A 7 37.31 54.29 63.70
CA SER A 7 38.14 54.49 62.52
C SER A 7 37.30 54.53 61.29
N THR A 8 37.29 55.62 60.58
CA THR A 8 36.62 55.80 59.26
C THR A 8 37.53 55.24 58.18
N HIS A 9 37.22 54.04 57.67
CA HIS A 9 37.83 53.52 56.45
C HIS A 9 37.25 54.22 55.22
N ALA A 10 38.03 55.15 54.68
CA ALA A 10 37.76 55.74 53.38
C ALA A 10 37.97 54.68 52.27
N ARG A 11 36.89 54.21 51.66
CA ARG A 11 36.94 53.44 50.45
C ARG A 11 37.48 54.26 49.28
N ARG A 12 38.69 53.94 48.85
CA ARG A 12 39.23 54.47 47.59
C ARG A 12 38.36 53.91 46.42
N MET A 13 37.54 54.74 45.83
CA MET A 13 36.92 54.49 44.56
C MET A 13 38.03 54.52 43.49
N SER A 14 38.38 53.33 42.97
CA SER A 14 39.24 53.23 41.82
C SER A 14 38.45 53.76 40.60
N SER A 15 38.88 54.93 40.14
CA SER A 15 38.38 55.49 38.89
C SER A 15 38.90 54.67 37.74
N TYR A 16 38.05 53.83 37.19
CA TYR A 16 38.32 53.20 35.89
C TYR A 16 38.43 54.33 34.86
N ARG A 17 39.62 54.55 34.34
CA ARG A 17 39.86 55.42 33.20
C ARG A 17 39.23 54.70 31.97
N HIS A 18 38.11 55.21 31.50
CA HIS A 18 37.57 54.83 30.22
C HIS A 18 38.54 55.27 29.10
N ALA A 19 39.31 54.36 28.60
CA ALA A 19 40.13 54.65 27.44
C ALA A 19 39.16 54.89 26.26
N ALA A 20 39.21 56.09 25.69
CA ALA A 20 38.43 56.42 24.49
C ALA A 20 39.01 55.63 23.27
N PHE A 21 38.17 54.92 22.57
CA PHE A 21 38.57 54.21 21.35
C PHE A 21 39.06 55.24 20.30
N THR A 22 40.15 54.92 19.65
CA THR A 22 40.66 55.71 18.53
C THR A 22 39.81 55.36 17.27
N LEU A 23 39.63 56.30 16.37
CA LEU A 23 38.93 56.10 15.11
C LEU A 23 39.57 54.97 14.27
N VAL A 24 40.90 54.87 14.30
CA VAL A 24 41.65 53.81 13.61
C VAL A 24 41.35 52.44 14.17
N GLU A 25 41.25 52.32 15.50
CA GLU A 25 40.95 51.05 16.17
C GLU A 25 39.53 50.55 15.79
N LEU A 26 38.57 51.48 15.72
CA LEU A 26 37.22 51.16 15.27
C LEU A 26 37.19 50.66 13.80
N VAL A 27 37.93 51.35 12.91
CA VAL A 27 38.01 50.97 11.50
C VAL A 27 38.64 49.57 11.33
N ILE A 28 39.73 49.29 12.06
CA ILE A 28 40.39 47.96 12.01
C ILE A 28 39.44 46.87 12.52
N VAL A 29 38.70 47.10 13.61
CA VAL A 29 37.76 46.14 14.18
C VAL A 29 36.64 45.83 13.19
N ILE A 30 36.02 46.84 12.57
CA ILE A 30 34.95 46.59 11.59
C ILE A 30 35.48 45.92 10.31
N ALA A 31 36.71 46.22 9.86
CA ALA A 31 37.32 45.56 8.71
C ALA A 31 37.59 44.07 8.99
N ILE A 32 38.15 43.75 10.17
CA ILE A 32 38.40 42.37 10.57
C ILE A 32 37.08 41.64 10.82
N ALA A 33 36.11 42.23 11.51
CA ALA A 33 34.81 41.66 11.76
C ALA A 33 34.06 41.36 10.42
N GLY A 34 34.15 42.27 9.45
CA GLY A 34 33.59 42.09 8.11
C GLY A 34 34.23 40.92 7.39
N THR A 35 35.54 40.79 7.35
CA THR A 35 36.23 39.66 6.69
C THR A 35 35.93 38.33 7.35
N ILE A 36 35.91 38.29 8.70
CA ILE A 36 35.57 37.08 9.46
C ILE A 36 34.10 36.68 9.18
N SER A 37 33.19 37.63 9.16
CA SER A 37 31.75 37.37 8.89
C SER A 37 31.54 36.72 7.51
N VAL A 38 32.23 37.23 6.49
CA VAL A 38 32.17 36.63 5.14
C VAL A 38 32.73 35.20 5.11
N MET A 39 33.89 34.98 5.79
CA MET A 39 34.50 33.66 5.87
C MET A 39 33.59 32.66 6.60
N VAL A 40 33.02 33.03 7.73
CA VAL A 40 32.11 32.18 8.51
C VAL A 40 30.86 31.89 7.71
N GLY A 41 30.27 32.87 7.03
CA GLY A 41 29.13 32.69 6.17
C GLY A 41 29.40 31.69 5.02
N ALA A 42 30.55 31.80 4.36
CA ALA A 42 30.95 30.89 3.28
C ALA A 42 31.23 29.44 3.77
N VAL A 43 31.80 29.28 4.96
CA VAL A 43 32.10 27.96 5.55
C VAL A 43 30.82 27.29 6.05
N MET A 44 29.87 28.04 6.63
CA MET A 44 28.64 27.49 7.18
C MET A 44 27.57 27.19 6.12
N SER A 45 27.56 27.87 4.98
CA SER A 45 26.55 27.68 3.94
C SER A 45 26.57 26.28 3.32
N ARG A 46 27.75 25.68 3.10
CA ARG A 46 27.90 24.36 2.50
C ARG A 46 27.36 23.21 3.37
N PRO A 47 27.71 23.10 4.66
CA PRO A 47 27.15 22.04 5.52
C PRO A 47 25.64 22.18 5.74
N LEU A 48 25.11 23.42 5.81
CA LEU A 48 23.67 23.63 5.92
C LEU A 48 22.89 23.17 4.70
N GLN A 49 23.42 23.42 3.49
CA GLN A 49 22.84 22.90 2.24
C GLN A 49 22.90 21.37 2.21
N GLY A 50 24.04 20.77 2.53
CA GLY A 50 24.18 19.33 2.59
C GLY A 50 23.25 18.66 3.60
N PHE A 51 22.99 19.30 4.73
CA PHE A 51 22.04 18.81 5.72
C PHE A 51 20.59 18.87 5.21
N ALA A 52 20.22 19.95 4.52
CA ALA A 52 18.89 20.10 3.92
C ALA A 52 18.65 19.05 2.81
N ASP A 53 19.67 18.78 1.99
CA ASP A 53 19.59 17.77 0.92
C ASP A 53 19.48 16.35 1.49
N LEU A 54 20.24 16.05 2.55
CA LEU A 54 20.17 14.75 3.26
C LEU A 54 18.79 14.53 3.89
N SER A 55 18.25 15.56 4.54
CA SER A 55 16.91 15.51 5.15
C SER A 55 15.82 15.27 4.11
N ARG A 56 15.91 15.97 2.98
CA ARG A 56 14.96 15.81 1.86
C ARG A 56 15.03 14.42 1.25
N ARG A 57 16.24 13.89 1.08
CA ARG A 57 16.44 12.53 0.59
C ARG A 57 15.86 11.48 1.53
N ALA A 58 16.03 11.65 2.85
CA ALA A 58 15.44 10.77 3.85
C ALA A 58 13.91 10.80 3.79
N GLU A 59 13.30 11.98 3.68
CA GLU A 59 11.85 12.14 3.52
C GLU A 59 11.32 11.43 2.26
N LEU A 60 11.99 11.59 1.11
CA LEU A 60 11.61 10.90 -0.11
C LEU A 60 11.69 9.37 0.03
N VAL A 61 12.72 8.85 0.72
CA VAL A 61 12.86 7.41 0.98
C VAL A 61 11.73 6.91 1.86
N ASP A 62 11.35 7.64 2.90
CA ASP A 62 10.27 7.28 3.80
C ASP A 62 8.91 7.27 3.08
N LEU A 63 8.63 8.28 2.26
CA LEU A 63 7.43 8.35 1.43
C LEU A 63 7.35 7.17 0.45
N ALA A 64 8.42 6.92 -0.28
CA ALA A 64 8.46 5.81 -1.25
C ALA A 64 8.33 4.44 -0.57
N SER A 65 9.02 4.24 0.56
CA SER A 65 8.95 3.00 1.33
C SER A 65 7.57 2.76 1.92
N GLY A 66 6.92 3.82 2.42
CA GLY A 66 5.55 3.78 2.91
C GLY A 66 4.55 3.36 1.83
N ALA A 67 4.66 3.97 0.65
CA ALA A 67 3.84 3.64 -0.52
C ALA A 67 4.06 2.18 -0.97
N LEU A 68 5.31 1.77 -1.15
CA LEU A 68 5.66 0.40 -1.54
C LEU A 68 5.19 -0.63 -0.52
N ASN A 69 5.35 -0.38 0.77
CA ASN A 69 4.88 -1.28 1.83
C ASN A 69 3.36 -1.46 1.82
N ARG A 70 2.61 -0.42 1.48
CA ARG A 70 1.15 -0.53 1.32
C ARG A 70 0.81 -1.41 0.12
N MET A 71 1.44 -1.17 -1.04
CA MET A 71 1.23 -1.96 -2.24
C MET A 71 1.60 -3.42 -2.03
N VAL A 72 2.73 -3.70 -1.38
CA VAL A 72 3.18 -5.07 -1.05
C VAL A 72 2.14 -5.82 -0.23
N ARG A 73 1.52 -5.18 0.76
CA ARG A 73 0.48 -5.82 1.58
C ARG A 73 -0.74 -6.19 0.76
N ASP A 74 -1.23 -5.28 -0.08
CA ASP A 74 -2.39 -5.55 -0.92
C ASP A 74 -2.08 -6.64 -1.96
N ILE A 75 -0.90 -6.62 -2.58
CA ILE A 75 -0.46 -7.63 -3.56
C ILE A 75 -0.36 -9.03 -2.94
N ARG A 76 0.12 -9.14 -1.71
CA ARG A 76 0.19 -10.44 -1.00
C ARG A 76 -1.17 -11.02 -0.67
N MET A 77 -2.18 -10.18 -0.51
CA MET A 77 -3.57 -10.60 -0.30
C MET A 77 -4.35 -10.79 -1.61
N ALA A 78 -3.68 -10.71 -2.76
CA ALA A 78 -4.35 -10.90 -4.03
C ALA A 78 -4.81 -12.36 -4.21
N VAL A 79 -6.03 -12.54 -4.71
CA VAL A 79 -6.48 -13.82 -5.22
C VAL A 79 -5.50 -14.32 -6.27
N PRO A 80 -5.11 -15.60 -6.28
CA PRO A 80 -4.24 -16.15 -7.31
C PRO A 80 -4.69 -15.77 -8.72
N ASN A 81 -3.74 -15.37 -9.58
CA ASN A 81 -3.98 -14.95 -10.98
C ASN A 81 -4.95 -13.78 -11.16
N SER A 82 -5.18 -12.97 -10.10
CA SER A 82 -6.06 -11.80 -10.18
C SER A 82 -5.35 -10.50 -10.54
N VAL A 83 -4.03 -10.50 -10.55
CA VAL A 83 -3.26 -9.29 -10.84
C VAL A 83 -3.31 -9.00 -12.33
N ARG A 84 -3.69 -7.77 -12.68
CA ARG A 84 -3.56 -7.25 -14.04
C ARG A 84 -2.82 -5.90 -14.03
N VAL A 85 -2.04 -5.66 -15.07
CA VAL A 85 -1.31 -4.41 -15.28
C VAL A 85 -1.73 -3.84 -16.63
N THR A 86 -2.06 -2.56 -16.64
CA THR A 86 -2.37 -1.81 -17.87
C THR A 86 -1.44 -0.62 -17.96
N SER A 87 -0.69 -0.57 -19.05
CA SER A 87 0.28 0.51 -19.31
C SER A 87 -0.13 1.27 -20.57
N THR A 88 -0.16 2.58 -20.45
CA THR A 88 -0.34 3.51 -21.56
C THR A 88 0.83 4.50 -21.58
N THR A 89 0.88 5.38 -22.57
CA THR A 89 1.96 6.38 -22.69
C THR A 89 2.06 7.31 -21.46
N SER A 90 0.95 7.54 -20.75
CA SER A 90 0.88 8.50 -19.65
C SER A 90 0.39 7.94 -18.33
N THR A 91 0.02 6.67 -18.30
CA THR A 91 -0.61 6.05 -17.13
C THR A 91 -0.16 4.61 -16.97
N GLU A 92 0.25 4.25 -15.76
CA GLU A 92 0.49 2.88 -15.32
C GLU A 92 -0.58 2.52 -14.30
N GLN A 93 -1.21 1.36 -14.46
CA GLN A 93 -2.24 0.84 -13.54
C GLN A 93 -1.91 -0.57 -13.11
N LEU A 94 -2.10 -0.85 -11.84
CA LEU A 94 -2.02 -2.17 -11.24
C LEU A 94 -3.33 -2.43 -10.51
N GLU A 95 -4.03 -3.51 -10.86
CA GLU A 95 -5.30 -3.89 -10.26
C GLU A 95 -5.25 -5.34 -9.82
N LEU A 96 -5.90 -5.64 -8.70
CA LEU A 96 -5.97 -6.98 -8.13
C LEU A 96 -7.27 -7.17 -7.35
N LEU A 97 -7.74 -8.40 -7.24
CA LEU A 97 -8.84 -8.76 -6.36
C LEU A 97 -8.28 -9.14 -5.00
N ARG A 98 -8.61 -8.38 -3.96
CA ARG A 98 -8.12 -8.61 -2.60
C ARG A 98 -8.95 -9.67 -1.89
N SER A 99 -8.27 -10.63 -1.26
CA SER A 99 -8.89 -11.68 -0.46
C SER A 99 -8.26 -11.73 0.94
N PRO A 100 -8.91 -11.10 1.93
CA PRO A 100 -8.43 -11.16 3.31
C PRO A 100 -8.75 -12.48 4.02
N VAL A 101 -9.68 -13.27 3.48
CA VAL A 101 -10.08 -14.56 4.05
C VAL A 101 -9.94 -15.67 3.02
N SER A 102 -9.31 -16.76 3.41
CA SER A 102 -9.17 -17.94 2.56
C SER A 102 -9.30 -19.22 3.40
N GLY A 103 -9.65 -20.32 2.75
CA GLY A 103 -9.81 -21.59 3.46
C GLY A 103 -9.91 -22.76 2.51
N ARG A 104 -10.34 -23.89 3.06
CA ARG A 104 -10.61 -25.11 2.31
C ARG A 104 -12.07 -25.49 2.45
N TYR A 105 -12.73 -25.78 1.34
CA TYR A 105 -14.09 -26.30 1.34
C TYR A 105 -14.10 -27.82 1.38
N ARG A 106 -15.19 -28.37 1.90
CA ARG A 106 -15.48 -29.80 1.78
C ARG A 106 -16.23 -30.03 0.47
N ALA A 107 -15.84 -31.06 -0.30
CA ALA A 107 -16.65 -31.53 -1.41
C ALA A 107 -18.04 -31.91 -0.90
N ASN A 108 -19.10 -31.54 -1.62
CA ASN A 108 -20.46 -31.82 -1.21
C ASN A 108 -20.75 -33.30 -1.40
N LEU A 109 -20.63 -34.10 -0.33
CA LEU A 109 -20.79 -35.54 -0.34
C LEU A 109 -22.27 -35.98 -0.31
N ASN A 110 -23.19 -35.02 -0.03
CA ASN A 110 -24.60 -35.32 0.19
C ASN A 110 -25.50 -35.14 -1.03
N ASP A 111 -24.98 -34.54 -2.09
CA ASP A 111 -25.66 -34.49 -3.35
C ASP A 111 -25.26 -35.66 -4.23
N ASP A 112 -26.21 -36.24 -4.97
CA ASP A 112 -26.00 -37.36 -5.89
C ASP A 112 -24.91 -37.10 -6.94
N ALA A 113 -24.52 -35.87 -7.13
CA ALA A 113 -23.45 -35.48 -8.02
C ALA A 113 -22.05 -35.58 -7.42
N ARG A 114 -21.86 -35.81 -6.10
CA ARG A 114 -20.52 -35.71 -5.44
C ARG A 114 -19.74 -34.53 -5.99
N SER A 115 -20.41 -33.38 -6.09
CA SER A 115 -19.92 -32.26 -6.89
C SER A 115 -18.74 -31.62 -6.19
N ASP A 116 -17.59 -31.83 -6.74
CA ASP A 116 -16.39 -31.08 -6.53
C ASP A 116 -16.11 -30.40 -7.88
N PRO A 117 -16.34 -29.13 -8.04
CA PRO A 117 -16.53 -28.04 -7.06
C PRO A 117 -17.95 -27.95 -6.45
N PRO A 118 -18.14 -27.11 -5.41
CA PRO A 118 -19.45 -26.85 -4.82
C PRO A 118 -20.45 -26.26 -5.84
N VAL A 119 -21.71 -26.69 -5.75
CA VAL A 119 -22.83 -26.18 -6.56
C VAL A 119 -23.91 -25.64 -5.61
N CYS A 120 -24.41 -24.47 -5.92
CA CYS A 120 -25.47 -23.78 -5.15
C CYS A 120 -26.83 -23.98 -5.83
N ASN A 121 -27.56 -25.05 -5.48
CA ASN A 121 -28.89 -25.34 -6.04
C ASN A 121 -29.97 -24.34 -5.53
N ALA A 122 -29.71 -23.67 -4.41
CA ALA A 122 -30.65 -22.71 -3.79
C ALA A 122 -29.88 -21.54 -3.18
N SER A 123 -30.61 -20.48 -2.82
CA SER A 123 -30.12 -19.38 -1.99
C SER A 123 -30.97 -19.30 -0.71
N PRO A 124 -30.37 -19.34 0.48
CA PRO A 124 -28.92 -19.36 0.78
C PRO A 124 -28.27 -20.71 0.41
N CYS A 125 -27.01 -20.63 -0.02
CA CYS A 125 -26.16 -21.78 -0.31
C CYS A 125 -25.17 -21.99 0.84
N ALA A 126 -25.12 -23.20 1.40
CA ALA A 126 -24.21 -23.53 2.48
C ALA A 126 -23.05 -24.40 1.96
N ILE A 127 -21.83 -23.93 2.16
CA ILE A 127 -20.58 -24.63 1.79
C ILE A 127 -19.82 -24.97 3.06
N GLN A 128 -19.61 -26.24 3.34
CA GLN A 128 -18.83 -26.68 4.50
C GLN A 128 -17.36 -26.31 4.36
N VAL A 129 -16.80 -25.77 5.43
CA VAL A 129 -15.39 -25.41 5.53
C VAL A 129 -14.66 -26.52 6.30
N LEU A 130 -13.53 -26.99 5.73
CA LEU A 130 -12.76 -28.09 6.34
C LEU A 130 -11.98 -27.66 7.58
N SER A 131 -11.52 -26.41 7.61
CA SER A 131 -10.80 -25.85 8.75
C SER A 131 -11.62 -24.73 9.34
N PRO A 132 -11.88 -24.71 10.65
CA PRO A 132 -12.55 -23.58 11.29
C PRO A 132 -11.81 -22.29 10.97
N LEU A 133 -12.56 -21.26 10.62
CA LEU A 133 -12.02 -19.93 10.47
C LEU A 133 -11.75 -19.33 11.85
N SER A 134 -10.68 -18.56 11.98
CA SER A 134 -10.41 -17.82 13.20
C SER A 134 -11.52 -16.80 13.49
N GLU A 135 -11.63 -16.36 14.73
CA GLU A 135 -12.59 -15.32 15.10
C GLU A 135 -12.41 -14.03 14.29
N GLN A 136 -11.16 -13.67 14.03
CA GLN A 136 -10.84 -12.50 13.20
C GLN A 136 -11.33 -12.66 11.76
N GLU A 137 -11.08 -13.81 11.13
CA GLU A 137 -11.58 -14.11 9.78
C GLU A 137 -13.10 -14.16 9.74
N SER A 138 -13.72 -14.81 10.72
CA SER A 138 -15.17 -14.89 10.86
C SER A 138 -15.86 -13.51 10.93
N ASN A 139 -15.27 -12.57 11.67
CA ASN A 139 -15.75 -11.21 11.77
C ASN A 139 -15.63 -10.40 10.47
N GLN A 140 -14.73 -10.79 9.58
CA GLN A 140 -14.54 -10.14 8.27
C GLN A 140 -15.51 -10.64 7.19
N ILE A 141 -16.09 -11.83 7.36
CA ILE A 141 -16.92 -12.50 6.34
C ILE A 141 -18.07 -11.66 5.84
N ALA A 142 -18.75 -10.94 6.72
CA ALA A 142 -19.87 -10.09 6.35
C ALA A 142 -19.52 -8.95 5.37
N GLY A 143 -18.25 -8.60 5.28
CA GLY A 143 -17.71 -7.60 4.34
C GLY A 143 -17.28 -8.17 2.99
N MET A 144 -17.38 -9.49 2.78
CA MET A 144 -16.98 -10.11 1.52
C MET A 144 -18.06 -9.95 0.45
N ASN A 145 -17.63 -9.85 -0.79
CA ASN A 145 -18.50 -9.65 -1.95
C ASN A 145 -18.51 -10.85 -2.90
N TRP A 146 -17.40 -11.62 -2.95
CA TRP A 146 -17.24 -12.72 -3.89
C TRP A 146 -16.50 -13.90 -3.24
N MET A 147 -16.80 -15.09 -3.73
CA MET A 147 -16.02 -16.30 -3.48
C MET A 147 -15.36 -16.76 -4.78
N VAL A 148 -14.08 -17.10 -4.71
CA VAL A 148 -13.29 -17.58 -5.85
C VAL A 148 -12.78 -18.97 -5.57
N ILE A 149 -12.96 -19.89 -6.52
CA ILE A 149 -12.36 -21.22 -6.50
C ILE A 149 -11.61 -21.45 -7.81
N TYR A 150 -10.35 -21.81 -7.72
CA TYR A 150 -9.49 -22.24 -8.80
C TYR A 150 -9.43 -21.26 -9.98
N ASN A 151 -9.09 -19.98 -9.69
CA ASN A 151 -8.79 -19.00 -10.73
C ASN A 151 -7.48 -19.35 -11.44
N ILE A 152 -7.58 -19.84 -12.66
CA ILE A 152 -6.42 -20.26 -13.47
C ILE A 152 -5.90 -19.16 -14.39
N GLY A 153 -6.59 -18.00 -14.46
CA GLY A 153 -6.20 -16.88 -15.34
C GLY A 153 -6.32 -17.24 -16.82
N GLY A 154 -7.20 -18.15 -17.17
CA GLY A 154 -7.36 -18.65 -18.54
C GLY A 154 -8.17 -17.70 -19.42
N VAL A 155 -7.91 -17.74 -20.74
CA VAL A 155 -8.71 -17.00 -21.72
C VAL A 155 -10.10 -17.65 -21.87
N GLY A 156 -11.13 -16.83 -21.86
CA GLY A 156 -12.52 -17.25 -22.07
C GLY A 156 -13.42 -16.90 -20.88
N ALA A 157 -14.70 -16.68 -21.17
CA ALA A 157 -15.69 -16.30 -20.19
C ALA A 157 -15.78 -17.35 -19.07
N GLY A 158 -15.75 -16.87 -17.81
CA GLY A 158 -15.83 -17.70 -16.61
C GLY A 158 -14.55 -18.48 -16.23
N ASN A 159 -13.45 -18.36 -16.98
CA ASN A 159 -12.15 -18.97 -16.64
C ASN A 159 -11.25 -18.04 -15.81
N ASP A 160 -11.58 -16.78 -15.79
CA ASP A 160 -10.89 -15.71 -15.05
C ASP A 160 -11.91 -14.94 -14.23
N ILE A 161 -11.40 -14.23 -13.22
CA ILE A 161 -12.22 -13.31 -12.41
C ILE A 161 -12.60 -12.04 -13.15
N TRP A 162 -11.86 -11.67 -14.21
CA TRP A 162 -12.11 -10.46 -14.96
C TRP A 162 -13.19 -10.65 -16.02
N PRO A 163 -14.15 -9.71 -16.14
CA PRO A 163 -15.16 -9.76 -17.19
C PRO A 163 -14.56 -9.76 -18.62
N PRO A 164 -15.29 -10.27 -19.62
CA PRO A 164 -16.69 -10.66 -19.48
C PRO A 164 -16.84 -11.95 -18.69
N LEU A 165 -17.52 -11.83 -17.54
CA LEU A 165 -18.04 -13.00 -16.88
C LEU A 165 -19.07 -13.62 -17.84
N ASP A 166 -19.19 -14.94 -17.83
CA ASP A 166 -20.23 -15.61 -18.61
C ASP A 166 -21.59 -15.07 -18.16
N MET A 167 -22.25 -14.29 -19.00
CA MET A 167 -23.48 -13.58 -18.64
C MET A 167 -24.68 -14.55 -18.47
N ASP A 168 -24.57 -15.77 -18.96
CA ASP A 168 -25.54 -16.85 -18.71
C ASP A 168 -25.31 -17.56 -17.37
N ASN A 169 -24.29 -17.21 -16.69
CA ASN A 169 -23.87 -17.29 -15.29
C ASN A 169 -24.30 -18.47 -14.44
N THR A 170 -24.36 -19.63 -14.99
CA THR A 170 -24.52 -20.86 -14.21
C THR A 170 -23.18 -21.44 -13.77
N SER A 171 -22.04 -20.99 -14.35
CA SER A 171 -20.73 -21.56 -14.04
C SER A 171 -19.57 -20.57 -14.27
N SER A 172 -18.80 -20.26 -13.21
CA SER A 172 -17.61 -19.40 -13.26
C SER A 172 -16.63 -19.78 -12.16
N VAL A 173 -15.39 -19.29 -12.22
CA VAL A 173 -14.40 -19.40 -11.13
C VAL A 173 -14.68 -18.46 -9.96
N ILE A 174 -15.56 -17.48 -10.17
CA ILE A 174 -15.96 -16.46 -9.17
C ILE A 174 -17.49 -16.39 -9.09
N THR A 175 -18.02 -16.27 -7.88
CA THR A 175 -19.46 -16.11 -7.68
C THR A 175 -19.96 -14.76 -8.21
N PRO A 176 -21.24 -14.65 -8.56
CA PRO A 176 -21.92 -13.36 -8.54
C PRO A 176 -21.74 -12.68 -7.18
N LYS A 177 -21.92 -11.34 -7.13
CA LYS A 177 -21.86 -10.62 -5.86
C LYS A 177 -22.90 -11.18 -4.89
N ALA A 178 -22.46 -11.54 -3.67
CA ALA A 178 -23.28 -12.18 -2.66
C ALA A 178 -23.00 -11.59 -1.27
N THR A 179 -23.91 -11.85 -0.34
CA THR A 179 -23.69 -11.63 1.08
C THR A 179 -23.21 -12.93 1.71
N PHE A 180 -22.22 -12.84 2.56
CA PHE A 180 -21.58 -13.99 3.20
C PHE A 180 -21.85 -14.01 4.69
N GLY A 181 -22.04 -15.22 5.24
CA GLY A 181 -22.12 -15.51 6.67
C GLY A 181 -21.35 -16.78 7.01
N TYR A 182 -20.94 -16.92 8.27
CA TYR A 182 -20.27 -18.14 8.73
C TYR A 182 -20.80 -18.54 10.11
N ALA A 183 -21.27 -19.75 10.21
CA ALA A 183 -21.74 -20.33 11.47
C ALA A 183 -21.60 -21.86 11.46
N GLY A 184 -21.17 -22.44 12.59
CA GLY A 184 -21.14 -23.89 12.76
C GLY A 184 -20.20 -24.66 11.80
N GLY A 185 -19.25 -23.98 11.13
CA GLY A 185 -18.37 -24.57 10.14
C GLY A 185 -18.91 -24.45 8.70
N ASP A 186 -20.07 -23.85 8.51
CA ASP A 186 -20.68 -23.62 7.20
C ASP A 186 -20.52 -22.15 6.78
N LEU A 187 -20.03 -21.95 5.57
CA LEU A 187 -20.01 -20.66 4.88
C LEU A 187 -21.31 -20.53 4.08
N THR A 188 -22.10 -19.51 4.40
CA THR A 188 -23.38 -19.27 3.75
C THR A 188 -23.28 -18.14 2.74
N LEU A 189 -23.74 -18.37 1.51
CA LEU A 189 -23.79 -17.41 0.41
C LEU A 189 -25.27 -17.10 0.13
N THR A 190 -25.60 -15.79 0.17
CA THR A 190 -26.98 -15.32 -0.09
C THR A 190 -26.98 -14.27 -1.19
N GLY A 191 -27.83 -14.45 -2.18
CA GLY A 191 -27.99 -13.52 -3.31
C GLY A 191 -28.92 -14.09 -4.38
N ALA A 192 -29.57 -13.22 -5.15
CA ALA A 192 -30.53 -13.64 -6.17
C ALA A 192 -29.89 -14.53 -7.28
N ALA A 193 -28.64 -14.26 -7.62
CA ALA A 193 -27.89 -14.99 -8.63
C ALA A 193 -27.06 -16.18 -8.09
N ILE A 194 -27.23 -16.51 -6.80
CA ILE A 194 -26.53 -17.67 -6.20
C ILE A 194 -27.29 -18.97 -6.46
N ALA A 195 -28.60 -18.94 -6.52
CA ALA A 195 -29.39 -20.13 -6.84
C ALA A 195 -29.11 -20.58 -8.29
N GLY A 196 -28.67 -21.81 -8.46
CA GLY A 196 -28.27 -22.39 -9.77
C GLY A 196 -26.82 -22.09 -10.16
N PHE A 197 -26.03 -21.38 -9.32
CA PHE A 197 -24.63 -21.13 -9.59
C PHE A 197 -23.76 -22.35 -9.21
N GLY A 198 -22.83 -22.73 -10.08
CA GLY A 198 -21.78 -23.71 -9.80
C GLY A 198 -20.40 -23.17 -10.12
N PHE A 199 -19.40 -23.56 -9.34
CA PHE A 199 -18.03 -23.24 -9.71
C PHE A 199 -17.58 -24.09 -10.91
N ARG A 200 -16.86 -23.49 -11.86
CA ARG A 200 -16.48 -24.13 -13.12
C ARG A 200 -15.47 -25.25 -12.92
N TYR A 201 -14.54 -25.10 -12.01
CA TYR A 201 -13.45 -26.02 -11.76
C TYR A 201 -13.29 -26.32 -10.27
N ALA A 202 -12.99 -27.59 -9.97
CA ALA A 202 -12.57 -27.96 -8.63
C ALA A 202 -11.12 -27.55 -8.37
N SER A 203 -10.86 -26.96 -7.20
CA SER A 203 -9.49 -26.74 -6.78
C SER A 203 -8.84 -28.07 -6.37
N PRO A 204 -7.63 -28.43 -6.87
CA PRO A 204 -6.94 -29.65 -6.47
C PRO A 204 -6.71 -29.77 -4.97
N GLN A 205 -6.57 -28.63 -4.29
CA GLN A 205 -6.41 -28.52 -2.84
C GLN A 205 -7.69 -28.10 -2.12
N ARG A 206 -8.82 -28.00 -2.83
CA ARG A 206 -10.11 -27.51 -2.31
C ARG A 206 -10.02 -26.14 -1.65
N ARG A 207 -9.18 -25.27 -2.16
CA ARG A 207 -9.03 -23.90 -1.67
C ARG A 207 -10.15 -23.00 -2.18
N PHE A 208 -10.56 -22.07 -1.33
CA PHE A 208 -11.40 -20.95 -1.72
C PHE A 208 -10.79 -19.64 -1.18
N TYR A 209 -11.16 -18.57 -1.82
CA TYR A 209 -10.77 -17.20 -1.46
C TYR A 209 -12.03 -16.35 -1.37
N LEU A 210 -12.21 -15.62 -0.25
CA LEU A 210 -13.29 -14.66 -0.12
C LEU A 210 -12.73 -13.26 -0.35
N ALA A 211 -13.27 -12.60 -1.36
CA ALA A 211 -12.80 -11.29 -1.80
C ALA A 211 -13.77 -10.19 -1.40
N ASP A 212 -13.21 -9.08 -0.92
CA ASP A 212 -13.95 -7.91 -0.48
C ASP A 212 -13.98 -6.78 -1.52
N ALA A 213 -12.88 -6.54 -2.21
CA ALA A 213 -12.75 -5.42 -3.14
C ALA A 213 -11.72 -5.70 -4.25
N VAL A 214 -11.90 -5.03 -5.36
CA VAL A 214 -10.80 -4.80 -6.30
C VAL A 214 -9.99 -3.63 -5.78
N VAL A 215 -8.70 -3.83 -5.60
CA VAL A 215 -7.78 -2.76 -5.24
C VAL A 215 -7.03 -2.32 -6.48
N GLY A 216 -7.13 -1.03 -6.78
CA GLY A 216 -6.47 -0.42 -7.91
C GLY A 216 -5.43 0.62 -7.48
N TYR A 217 -4.34 0.65 -8.20
CA TYR A 217 -3.29 1.66 -8.12
C TYR A 217 -3.15 2.31 -9.49
N ARG A 218 -3.19 3.63 -9.53
CA ARG A 218 -2.96 4.39 -10.75
C ARG A 218 -1.82 5.37 -10.55
N CYS A 219 -0.83 5.26 -11.42
CA CYS A 219 0.27 6.21 -11.50
C CYS A 219 0.07 7.11 -12.72
N ALA A 220 -0.17 8.39 -12.48
CA ALA A 220 -0.36 9.41 -13.47
C ALA A 220 -0.14 10.81 -12.88
N ASN A 221 0.21 11.78 -13.71
CA ASN A 221 0.30 13.20 -13.32
C ASN A 221 1.20 13.43 -12.08
N GLY A 222 2.33 12.72 -11.98
CA GLY A 222 3.29 12.92 -10.89
C GLY A 222 2.86 12.36 -9.54
N ARG A 223 1.87 11.45 -9.49
CA ARG A 223 1.36 10.85 -8.26
C ARG A 223 0.94 9.41 -8.45
N ILE A 224 0.92 8.65 -7.36
CA ILE A 224 0.22 7.36 -7.29
C ILE A 224 -0.98 7.52 -6.38
N VAL A 225 -2.14 7.10 -6.88
CA VAL A 225 -3.40 7.04 -6.11
C VAL A 225 -3.81 5.60 -5.92
N ARG A 226 -4.61 5.32 -4.88
CA ARG A 226 -5.17 4.02 -4.54
C ARG A 226 -6.68 4.13 -4.36
N GLU A 227 -7.40 3.16 -4.92
CA GLU A 227 -8.86 3.07 -4.81
C GLU A 227 -9.29 1.63 -4.53
N GLU A 228 -10.46 1.48 -3.92
CA GLU A 228 -11.13 0.19 -3.71
C GLU A 228 -12.48 0.19 -4.42
N PHE A 229 -12.69 -0.81 -5.28
CA PHE A 229 -13.91 -0.94 -6.05
C PHE A 229 -14.69 -2.17 -5.61
N THR A 230 -16.00 -2.03 -5.44
CA THR A 230 -16.91 -3.12 -5.03
C THR A 230 -17.65 -3.74 -6.21
N THR A 231 -17.16 -3.51 -7.42
CA THR A 231 -17.68 -4.08 -8.68
C THR A 231 -16.53 -4.66 -9.48
N LEU A 232 -16.80 -5.76 -10.20
CA LEU A 232 -15.86 -6.29 -11.18
C LEU A 232 -16.12 -5.65 -12.54
N SER A 233 -15.06 -5.19 -13.22
CA SER A 233 -15.17 -4.54 -14.52
C SER A 233 -14.07 -5.01 -15.47
N ALA A 234 -14.44 -5.25 -16.74
CA ALA A 234 -13.48 -5.42 -17.84
C ALA A 234 -12.89 -4.07 -18.29
N ALA A 235 -13.68 -3.00 -18.16
CA ALA A 235 -13.24 -1.64 -18.48
C ALA A 235 -12.31 -1.08 -17.40
N ALA A 236 -11.58 -0.04 -17.77
CA ALA A 236 -10.79 0.71 -16.80
C ALA A 236 -11.69 1.29 -15.69
N TYR A 237 -11.20 1.24 -14.46
CA TYR A 237 -11.86 1.86 -13.32
C TYR A 237 -11.67 3.39 -13.32
N ASP A 238 -12.62 4.09 -12.71
CA ASP A 238 -12.52 5.52 -12.44
C ASP A 238 -11.77 5.75 -11.11
N TYR A 239 -10.76 6.60 -11.15
CA TYR A 239 -9.93 6.96 -10.01
C TYR A 239 -10.12 8.43 -9.61
N SER A 240 -11.28 9.03 -9.93
CA SER A 240 -11.56 10.44 -9.60
C SER A 240 -11.56 10.72 -8.10
N ASP A 241 -12.04 9.78 -7.30
CA ASP A 241 -12.15 9.89 -5.85
C ASP A 241 -11.02 9.15 -5.10
N ALA A 242 -10.02 8.67 -5.85
CA ALA A 242 -8.96 7.84 -5.29
C ALA A 242 -8.09 8.58 -4.28
N ALA A 243 -7.75 7.89 -3.19
CA ALA A 243 -6.87 8.42 -2.16
C ALA A 243 -5.43 8.56 -2.68
N LEU A 244 -4.79 9.69 -2.38
CA LEU A 244 -3.37 9.90 -2.66
C LEU A 244 -2.54 8.91 -1.85
N LEU A 245 -1.67 8.15 -2.51
CA LEU A 245 -0.71 7.27 -1.88
C LEU A 245 0.66 7.93 -1.75
N VAL A 246 1.15 8.53 -2.81
CA VAL A 246 2.41 9.28 -2.85
C VAL A 246 2.38 10.28 -4.01
N ASP A 247 2.97 11.44 -3.79
CA ASP A 247 3.23 12.46 -4.79
C ASP A 247 4.72 12.53 -5.18
N SER A 248 5.10 13.60 -5.88
CA SER A 248 6.48 13.80 -6.35
C SER A 248 7.03 12.64 -7.20
N VAL A 249 6.13 11.91 -7.88
CA VAL A 249 6.47 10.77 -8.72
C VAL A 249 7.02 11.25 -10.06
N ARG A 250 8.28 10.95 -10.31
CA ARG A 250 8.93 11.20 -11.61
C ARG A 250 8.56 10.13 -12.63
N SER A 251 8.61 8.87 -12.19
CA SER A 251 8.19 7.71 -12.99
C SER A 251 7.83 6.55 -12.08
N CYS A 252 6.94 5.70 -12.57
CA CYS A 252 6.59 4.43 -11.96
C CYS A 252 6.38 3.40 -13.06
N THR A 253 6.69 2.14 -12.76
CA THR A 253 6.46 1.04 -13.68
C THR A 253 5.96 -0.16 -12.89
N PHE A 254 4.88 -0.76 -13.37
CA PHE A 254 4.35 -2.01 -12.85
C PHE A 254 4.58 -3.12 -13.87
N ARG A 255 5.10 -4.26 -13.42
CA ARG A 255 5.26 -5.45 -14.28
C ARG A 255 4.74 -6.66 -13.53
N TYR A 256 3.93 -7.45 -14.20
CA TYR A 256 3.44 -8.71 -13.67
C TYR A 256 3.92 -9.86 -14.56
N GLN A 257 4.54 -10.84 -13.93
CA GLN A 257 4.88 -12.12 -14.55
C GLN A 257 3.96 -13.17 -13.94
N PRO A 258 3.02 -13.73 -14.72
CA PRO A 258 2.13 -14.77 -14.23
C PRO A 258 2.91 -15.97 -13.69
N GLY A 259 2.35 -16.59 -12.67
CA GLY A 259 2.87 -17.83 -12.14
C GLY A 259 2.56 -19.02 -13.06
N ASN A 260 3.12 -20.15 -12.70
CA ASN A 260 2.80 -21.44 -13.28
C ASN A 260 2.68 -22.50 -12.18
N ALA A 261 2.41 -23.75 -12.51
CA ALA A 261 2.26 -24.83 -11.53
C ALA A 261 3.46 -25.03 -10.57
N ARG A 262 4.63 -24.43 -10.87
CA ARG A 262 5.86 -24.60 -10.10
C ARG A 262 6.38 -23.29 -9.48
N ARG A 263 5.87 -22.15 -9.92
CA ARG A 263 6.37 -20.83 -9.53
C ARG A 263 5.21 -19.87 -9.35
N GLY A 264 5.14 -19.21 -8.19
CA GLY A 264 4.22 -18.12 -7.95
C GLY A 264 4.42 -16.95 -8.90
N GLY A 265 3.39 -16.15 -9.11
CA GLY A 265 3.48 -14.91 -9.87
C GLY A 265 4.41 -13.89 -9.19
N LEU A 266 4.99 -13.01 -9.99
CA LEU A 266 5.88 -11.96 -9.52
C LEU A 266 5.41 -10.59 -10.01
N VAL A 267 5.15 -9.70 -9.07
CA VAL A 267 4.94 -8.27 -9.35
C VAL A 267 6.25 -7.53 -9.08
N THR A 268 6.69 -6.76 -10.05
CA THR A 268 7.82 -5.84 -9.92
C THR A 268 7.30 -4.42 -9.99
N ILE A 269 7.65 -3.61 -8.99
CA ILE A 269 7.30 -2.20 -8.88
C ILE A 269 8.60 -1.41 -8.91
N GLU A 270 8.72 -0.49 -9.85
CA GLU A 270 9.80 0.48 -9.89
C GLU A 270 9.21 1.86 -9.68
N LEU A 271 9.69 2.57 -8.67
CA LEU A 271 9.21 3.89 -8.25
C LEU A 271 10.38 4.87 -8.18
N VAL A 272 10.26 5.96 -8.91
CA VAL A 272 11.21 7.07 -8.88
C VAL A 272 10.49 8.31 -8.36
N LEU A 273 10.96 8.84 -7.25
CA LEU A 273 10.53 10.13 -6.71
C LEU A 273 11.58 11.20 -6.97
N GLU A 274 11.12 12.43 -7.21
CA GLU A 274 11.99 13.58 -7.44
C GLU A 274 11.39 14.85 -6.85
N GLN A 275 12.15 15.56 -6.01
CA GLN A 275 11.73 16.81 -5.38
C GLN A 275 12.92 17.76 -5.23
N ALA A 276 12.79 18.99 -5.72
CA ALA A 276 13.78 20.05 -5.62
C ALA A 276 15.21 19.63 -6.04
N GLY A 277 15.32 18.80 -7.09
CA GLY A 277 16.58 18.31 -7.63
C GLY A 277 17.11 17.02 -6.99
N GLU A 278 16.58 16.60 -5.84
CA GLU A 278 16.89 15.29 -5.25
C GLU A 278 16.04 14.20 -5.88
N ARG A 279 16.67 13.08 -6.20
CA ARG A 279 16.04 11.94 -6.86
C ARG A 279 16.38 10.62 -6.16
N ILE A 280 15.36 9.80 -5.93
CA ILE A 280 15.53 8.43 -5.44
C ILE A 280 14.84 7.46 -6.39
N SER A 281 15.36 6.25 -6.47
CA SER A 281 14.76 5.12 -7.20
C SER A 281 14.71 3.91 -6.28
N LEU A 282 13.53 3.33 -6.12
CA LEU A 282 13.32 2.10 -5.37
C LEU A 282 12.69 1.05 -6.27
N LEU A 283 13.18 -0.18 -6.16
CA LEU A 283 12.64 -1.35 -6.83
C LEU A 283 12.16 -2.34 -5.77
N GLN A 284 10.91 -2.78 -5.90
CA GLN A 284 10.30 -3.77 -5.03
C GLN A 284 9.77 -4.95 -5.84
N GLN A 285 10.08 -6.15 -5.40
CA GLN A 285 9.52 -7.38 -5.97
C GLN A 285 8.66 -8.09 -4.94
N VAL A 286 7.49 -8.54 -5.37
CA VAL A 286 6.51 -9.22 -4.51
C VAL A 286 6.04 -10.49 -5.20
N HIS A 287 6.20 -11.62 -4.53
CA HIS A 287 5.58 -12.85 -4.98
C HIS A 287 4.08 -12.84 -4.67
N VAL A 288 3.30 -13.26 -5.65
CA VAL A 288 1.86 -13.52 -5.52
C VAL A 288 1.71 -15.03 -5.41
N ASP A 289 0.96 -15.49 -4.42
CA ASP A 289 0.64 -16.92 -4.33
C ASP A 289 -0.37 -17.27 -5.41
N ASN A 290 0.12 -17.86 -6.50
CA ASN A 290 -0.68 -18.33 -7.64
C ASN A 290 -0.92 -19.83 -7.61
N ALA A 291 -0.77 -20.47 -6.46
CA ALA A 291 -1.16 -21.88 -6.32
C ALA A 291 -2.69 -21.97 -6.23
N PRO A 292 -3.36 -22.34 -7.31
CA PRO A 292 -4.81 -22.41 -7.34
C PRO A 292 -5.36 -23.57 -6.51
#